data_3fcfb75e89dc7f079454545d0287c5f6
#
_entry.id   3fcfb75e89dc7f079454545d0287c5f6
#
_cell.length_a   1.000
_cell.length_b   1.000
_cell.length_c   1.000
_cell.angle_alpha   90.00
_cell.angle_beta   90.00
_cell.angle_gamma   90.00
#
_symmetry.space_group_name_H-M   'P 1'
#
loop_
_entity.id
_entity.type
_entity.pdbx_description
1 polymer ?
#
loop_
_entity_poly.entity_id
_entity_poly.type
_entity_poly.pdbx_seq_one_letter_code
_entity_poly.pdbx_strand_id
1 'polypeptide(L)' 'MIKEFDRIVLTEDLPSLGLVSGDIGLVVMIHQGGEGFEVEFLALDGESIGVETLHKTQVRTIHSKEISHVRNLMEAA' A
#
# COMPACT_ATOMS: atom_id res chain seq x y z
N MET A 1 -5.19 0.39 -15.15
CA MET A 1 -3.72 0.35 -15.06
C MET A 1 -3.24 1.26 -13.93
N ILE A 2 -2.36 0.74 -13.09
CA ILE A 2 -1.80 1.50 -11.96
C ILE A 2 -0.80 2.51 -12.48
N LYS A 3 -0.94 3.76 -12.02
CA LYS A 3 -0.05 4.86 -12.42
C LYS A 3 0.66 5.42 -11.20
N GLU A 4 1.73 6.18 -11.47
CA GLU A 4 2.46 6.89 -10.45
C GLU A 4 1.49 7.78 -9.66
N PHE A 5 1.63 7.76 -8.34
CA PHE A 5 0.81 8.51 -7.37
C PHE A 5 -0.62 7.99 -7.22
N ASP A 6 -0.94 6.85 -7.84
CA ASP A 6 -2.20 6.17 -7.54
C ASP A 6 -2.12 5.55 -6.15
N ARG A 7 -3.27 5.47 -5.49
CA ARG A 7 -3.38 4.67 -4.28
C ARG A 7 -3.69 3.24 -4.68
N ILE A 8 -3.09 2.31 -3.94
CA ILE A 8 -3.32 0.89 -4.15
C ILE A 8 -3.66 0.22 -2.83
N VAL A 9 -4.16 -0.98 -2.92
CA VAL A 9 -4.51 -1.79 -1.76
C VAL A 9 -3.61 -3.01 -1.75
N LEU A 10 -3.05 -3.33 -0.58
CA LEU A 10 -2.27 -4.55 -0.41
C LEU A 10 -3.17 -5.78 -0.53
N THR A 11 -2.71 -6.78 -1.27
CA THR A 11 -3.43 -8.05 -1.38
C THR A 11 -2.92 -9.09 -0.40
N GLU A 12 -1.83 -8.79 0.29
CA GLU A 12 -1.24 -9.70 1.27
C GLU A 12 -0.57 -8.90 2.37
N ASP A 13 -0.22 -9.57 3.46
CA ASP A 13 0.41 -8.91 4.60
C ASP A 13 1.87 -8.56 4.31
N LEU A 14 2.36 -7.49 4.95
CA LEU A 14 3.77 -7.11 4.96
C LEU A 14 4.22 -7.03 6.41
N PRO A 15 4.56 -8.17 7.02
CA PRO A 15 4.85 -8.21 8.47
C PRO A 15 6.00 -7.32 8.89
N SER A 16 7.00 -7.13 8.01
CA SER A 16 8.16 -6.30 8.35
C SER A 16 7.79 -4.86 8.68
N LEU A 17 6.69 -4.37 8.15
CA LEU A 17 6.21 -3.02 8.41
C LEU A 17 4.97 -3.00 9.29
N GLY A 18 4.48 -4.16 9.70
CA GLY A 18 3.25 -4.25 10.47
C GLY A 18 2.01 -3.98 9.65
N LEU A 19 2.12 -4.12 8.32
CA LEU A 19 1.00 -3.89 7.41
C LEU A 19 0.29 -5.20 7.09
N VAL A 20 -0.99 -5.09 6.79
CA VAL A 20 -1.81 -6.26 6.48
C VAL A 20 -2.54 -6.04 5.17
N SER A 21 -3.01 -7.14 4.59
CA SER A 21 -3.87 -7.10 3.42
C SER A 21 -5.02 -6.13 3.66
N GLY A 22 -5.30 -5.28 2.67
CA GLY A 22 -6.33 -4.25 2.80
C GLY A 22 -5.79 -2.87 3.13
N ASP A 23 -4.53 -2.78 3.57
CA ASP A 23 -3.92 -1.47 3.83
C ASP A 23 -3.66 -0.75 2.51
N ILE A 24 -3.73 0.57 2.56
CA ILE A 24 -3.61 1.42 1.38
C ILE A 24 -2.24 2.07 1.34
N GLY A 25 -1.62 2.07 0.16
CA GLY A 25 -0.34 2.72 -0.06
C GLY A 25 -0.39 3.63 -1.27
N LEU A 26 0.68 4.40 -1.44
CA LEU A 26 0.82 5.35 -2.53
C LEU A 26 1.96 4.89 -3.44
N VAL A 27 1.67 4.73 -4.72
CA VAL A 27 2.69 4.36 -5.71
C VAL A 27 3.58 5.57 -5.96
N VAL A 28 4.87 5.44 -5.66
CA VAL A 28 5.83 6.54 -5.90
C VAL A 28 6.74 6.27 -7.09
N MET A 29 6.80 5.03 -7.57
CA MET A 29 7.59 4.69 -8.75
C MET A 29 7.08 3.38 -9.34
N ILE A 30 7.12 3.28 -10.67
CA ILE A 30 6.72 2.07 -11.39
C ILE A 30 7.97 1.45 -12.01
N HIS A 31 8.14 0.14 -11.81
CA HIS A 31 9.27 -0.60 -12.37
C HIS A 31 8.82 -1.49 -13.51
N GLN A 32 9.70 -1.62 -14.51
CA GLN A 32 9.55 -2.63 -15.58
C GLN A 32 8.16 -2.63 -16.21
N GLY A 33 7.63 -1.44 -16.50
CA GLY A 33 6.38 -1.33 -17.22
C GLY A 33 5.17 -1.84 -16.47
N GLY A 34 5.25 -1.89 -15.14
CA GLY A 34 4.10 -2.32 -14.32
C GLY A 34 4.26 -3.68 -13.69
N GLU A 35 5.45 -4.28 -13.77
CA GLU A 35 5.71 -5.55 -13.09
C GLU A 35 5.93 -5.37 -11.60
N GLY A 36 6.41 -4.19 -11.19
CA GLY A 36 6.65 -3.88 -9.79
C GLY A 36 6.46 -2.42 -9.50
N PHE A 37 6.37 -2.09 -8.22
CA PHE A 37 6.10 -0.72 -7.77
C PHE A 37 6.88 -0.43 -6.50
N GLU A 38 7.33 0.84 -6.37
CA GLU A 38 7.74 1.36 -5.06
C GLU A 38 6.50 1.97 -4.45
N VAL A 39 6.16 1.53 -3.26
CA VAL A 39 4.93 1.97 -2.60
C VAL A 39 5.27 2.53 -1.23
N GLU A 40 4.83 3.75 -0.97
CA GLU A 40 5.01 4.38 0.34
C GLU A 40 3.73 4.22 1.14
N PHE A 41 3.90 3.83 2.40
CA PHE A 41 2.78 3.70 3.33
C PHE A 41 2.86 4.82 4.35
N LEU A 42 1.75 5.53 4.52
CA LEU A 42 1.68 6.69 5.39
C LEU A 42 0.63 6.47 6.46
N ALA A 43 0.95 6.87 7.69
CA ALA A 43 -0.06 6.96 8.72
C ALA A 43 -0.97 8.14 8.40
N LEU A 44 -2.14 8.18 9.01
CA LEU A 44 -3.12 9.23 8.70
C LEU A 44 -2.64 10.62 9.16
N ASP A 45 -1.67 10.68 10.08
CA ASP A 45 -1.06 11.94 10.48
C ASP A 45 0.03 12.41 9.52
N GLY A 46 0.28 11.64 8.45
CA GLY A 46 1.28 11.99 7.43
C GLY A 46 2.64 11.39 7.67
N GLU A 47 2.86 10.69 8.76
CA GLU A 47 4.16 10.08 9.04
C GLU A 47 4.38 8.88 8.13
N SER A 48 5.56 8.80 7.52
CA SER A 48 5.89 7.67 6.66
C SER A 48 6.17 6.43 7.49
N ILE A 49 5.48 5.34 7.16
CA ILE A 49 5.72 4.05 7.81
C ILE A 49 6.87 3.34 7.10
N GLY A 50 6.96 3.52 5.79
CA GLY A 50 8.04 2.93 5.01
C GLY A 50 7.71 2.90 3.54
N VAL A 51 8.72 2.57 2.75
CA VAL A 51 8.60 2.38 1.31
C VAL A 51 9.02 0.94 1.02
N GLU A 52 8.19 0.22 0.27
CA GLU A 52 8.48 -1.16 -0.09
C GLU A 52 8.41 -1.36 -1.58
N THR A 53 9.29 -2.20 -2.10
CA THR A 53 9.23 -2.65 -3.48
C THR A 53 8.28 -3.84 -3.53
N LEU A 54 7.19 -3.69 -4.27
CA LEU A 54 6.15 -4.72 -4.32
C LEU A 54 5.94 -5.20 -5.75
N HIS A 55 5.69 -6.49 -5.90
CA HIS A 55 5.34 -7.08 -7.18
C HIS A 55 3.87 -6.77 -7.47
N LYS A 56 3.51 -6.75 -8.76
CA LYS A 56 2.14 -6.43 -9.15
C LYS A 56 1.09 -7.35 -8.55
N THR A 57 1.48 -8.56 -8.14
CA THR A 57 0.54 -9.48 -7.50
C THR A 57 0.24 -9.13 -6.05
N GLN A 58 1.03 -8.24 -5.47
CA GLN A 58 0.87 -7.85 -4.06
C GLN A 58 0.00 -6.61 -3.89
N VAL A 59 -0.43 -6.01 -5.00
CA VAL A 59 -1.22 -4.78 -4.96
C VAL A 59 -2.39 -4.89 -5.94
N ARG A 60 -3.40 -4.09 -5.69
CA ARG A 60 -4.53 -3.96 -6.62
C ARG A 60 -5.05 -2.54 -6.57
N THR A 61 -5.82 -2.16 -7.57
CA THR A 61 -6.47 -0.84 -7.59
C THR A 61 -7.61 -0.80 -6.58
N ILE A 62 -7.99 0.41 -6.20
CA ILE A 62 -9.15 0.64 -5.35
C ILE A 62 -10.41 0.52 -6.21
N HIS A 63 -11.41 -0.19 -5.70
CA HIS A 63 -12.67 -0.36 -6.40
C HIS A 63 -13.67 0.74 -5.98
N SER A 64 -14.61 1.05 -6.87
CA SER A 64 -15.45 2.25 -6.74
C SER A 64 -16.32 2.29 -5.49
N LYS A 65 -16.65 1.16 -4.92
CA LYS A 65 -17.55 1.13 -3.75
C LYS A 65 -16.84 0.76 -2.45
N GLU A 66 -15.52 0.84 -2.47
CA GLU A 66 -14.75 0.56 -1.27
C GLU A 66 -14.65 1.78 -0.37
N ILE A 67 -14.57 1.54 0.93
CA ILE A 67 -14.41 2.59 1.91
C ILE A 67 -13.26 2.22 2.84
N SER A 68 -12.51 3.22 3.30
CA SER A 68 -11.38 2.98 4.17
C SER A 68 -11.85 2.73 5.60
N HIS A 69 -11.00 2.04 6.36
CA HIS A 69 -11.24 1.71 7.75
C HIS A 69 -10.00 2.04 8.57
N VAL A 70 -10.19 2.65 9.72
CA VAL A 70 -9.08 3.09 10.58
C VAL A 70 -8.67 1.94 11.50
N ARG A 71 -7.35 1.70 11.58
CA ARG A 71 -6.77 0.81 12.57
C ARG A 71 -5.49 1.43 13.11
N ASN A 72 -5.10 1.06 14.31
CA ASN A 72 -3.93 1.61 14.98
C ASN A 72 -2.74 0.67 14.80
N LEU A 73 -1.68 1.16 14.14
CA LEU A 73 -0.47 0.35 13.90
C LEU A 73 0.26 0.02 15.19
N MET A 74 0.15 0.89 16.20
CA MET A 74 0.83 0.71 17.47
C MET A 74 0.08 -0.24 18.39
N GLU A 75 -1.08 -0.67 18.00
CA GLU A 75 -1.89 -1.61 18.76
C GLU A 75 -1.38 -3.01 18.49
N ALA A 76 -0.15 -3.22 18.84
CA ALA A 76 0.42 -4.54 18.73
C ALA A 76 -0.15 -5.37 19.84
N ALA A 77 -0.61 -6.49 19.50
CA ALA A 77 -1.14 -7.39 20.49
C ALA A 77 -0.08 -7.81 21.48
#